data_3cd0e5ca82266e5d780849d93df94c84
#
_entry.id   3cd0e5ca82266e5d780849d93df94c84
#
_cell.length_a   1.000
_cell.length_b   1.000
_cell.length_c   1.000
_cell.angle_alpha   90.00
_cell.angle_beta   90.00
_cell.angle_gamma   90.00
#
_symmetry.space_group_name_H-M   'P 1'
#
loop_
_entity.id
_entity.type
_entity.pdbx_description
1 polymer ?
#
loop_
_entity_poly.entity_id
_entity_poly.type
_entity_poly.pdbx_seq_one_letter_code
_entity_poly.pdbx_strand_id
1 'polypeptide(L)'
;MKSKWLLLLLWMCVIARPEAWGQEVKSANTVAEEWIQVNSSSATVLQWFEWIEKSTGIVLSYNPAQMELGEVCRIEPGGRMTVEELLHCILSGYQVKIAFVPPRKLVVHARKIESYDVSGTVSEVDSEERLYGAVVTLEDKDGKQWNTISNGKGIFRLHVPEGTYTVKTSYMGYTPQVQSVRVTRDCFIRTRMKPLLFEIEEITVESGKRENELGELTPSNLL
;
A
#
# COMPACT_ATOMS: atom_id res chain seq x y z
N MET A 1 28.04 60.46 40.10
CA MET A 1 27.46 59.17 40.45
C MET A 1 26.02 59.08 39.90
N LYS A 2 25.77 59.08 38.58
CA LYS A 2 24.42 58.99 38.01
C LYS A 2 24.39 58.25 36.65
N SER A 3 25.32 57.35 36.38
CA SER A 3 25.31 56.66 35.04
C SER A 3 25.38 55.12 35.07
N LYS A 4 25.26 54.48 36.21
CA LYS A 4 25.31 52.98 36.30
C LYS A 4 23.97 52.29 36.45
N TRP A 5 22.88 53.04 36.58
CA TRP A 5 21.52 52.44 36.71
C TRP A 5 20.75 52.35 35.41
N LEU A 6 21.19 53.01 34.33
CA LEU A 6 20.52 52.94 33.02
C LEU A 6 20.91 51.73 32.22
N LEU A 7 22.03 51.08 32.53
CA LEU A 7 22.48 49.87 31.84
C LEU A 7 21.88 48.57 32.40
N LEU A 8 21.33 48.57 33.60
CA LEU A 8 20.68 47.42 34.22
C LEU A 8 19.22 47.23 33.79
N LEU A 9 18.56 48.28 33.31
CA LEU A 9 17.19 48.21 32.77
C LEU A 9 17.14 47.75 31.30
N LEU A 10 18.25 47.87 30.55
CA LEU A 10 18.35 47.42 29.17
C LEU A 10 18.68 45.91 29.06
N TRP A 11 19.14 45.27 30.14
CA TRP A 11 19.50 43.85 30.16
C TRP A 11 18.34 42.96 30.63
N MET A 12 17.26 43.52 31.21
CA MET A 12 16.07 42.75 31.60
C MET A 12 15.00 42.64 30.50
N CYS A 13 15.14 43.32 29.35
CA CYS A 13 14.21 43.21 28.22
C CYS A 13 14.61 42.18 27.16
N VAL A 14 15.75 41.48 27.31
CA VAL A 14 16.22 40.50 26.26
C VAL A 14 15.94 39.02 26.63
N ILE A 15 15.35 38.78 27.82
CA ILE A 15 14.96 37.41 28.21
C ILE A 15 13.44 37.27 28.35
N ALA A 16 12.69 37.88 27.44
CA ALA A 16 11.34 37.42 27.14
C ALA A 16 11.41 36.56 25.92
N ARG A 17 11.80 35.28 26.10
CA ARG A 17 11.61 34.26 25.08
C ARG A 17 10.13 34.16 24.81
N PRO A 18 9.68 34.22 23.53
CA PRO A 18 8.32 33.83 23.17
C PRO A 18 8.24 32.32 23.17
N GLU A 19 8.14 31.70 24.34
CA GLU A 19 7.77 30.27 24.45
C GLU A 19 6.28 30.04 24.24
N ALA A 20 5.54 31.01 23.78
CA ALA A 20 4.09 30.92 23.61
C ALA A 20 3.64 30.38 22.24
N TRP A 21 4.54 30.08 21.30
CA TRP A 21 4.16 29.63 19.97
C TRP A 21 4.41 28.14 19.73
N GLY A 22 4.95 27.41 20.70
CA GLY A 22 5.21 25.96 20.60
C GLY A 22 4.20 25.06 21.30
N GLN A 23 3.27 25.60 22.08
CA GLN A 23 2.32 24.78 22.86
C GLN A 23 0.95 24.55 22.18
N GLU A 24 0.57 25.37 21.20
CA GLU A 24 -0.74 25.18 20.54
C GLU A 24 -0.79 24.05 19.53
N VAL A 25 0.32 23.64 18.96
CA VAL A 25 0.35 22.54 17.95
C VAL A 25 0.31 21.15 18.59
N LYS A 26 0.74 20.99 19.84
CA LYS A 26 0.66 19.72 20.57
C LYS A 26 -0.72 19.40 21.12
N SER A 27 -1.58 20.38 21.29
CA SER A 27 -2.96 20.18 21.78
C SER A 27 -3.94 19.73 20.69
N ALA A 28 -3.61 19.93 19.43
CA ALA A 28 -4.50 19.61 18.32
C ALA A 28 -4.62 18.09 18.02
N ASN A 29 -3.57 17.32 18.29
CA ASN A 29 -3.55 15.87 18.02
C ASN A 29 -4.11 15.02 19.17
N THR A 30 -4.17 15.57 20.40
CA THR A 30 -4.49 14.79 21.61
C THR A 30 -5.93 14.23 21.66
N VAL A 31 -6.88 14.86 21.01
CA VAL A 31 -8.30 14.45 21.08
C VAL A 31 -8.61 13.28 20.14
N ALA A 32 -8.02 13.27 18.96
CA ALA A 32 -8.15 12.14 18.03
C ALA A 32 -7.35 10.90 18.51
N GLU A 33 -6.29 11.11 19.27
CA GLU A 33 -5.45 10.10 19.90
C GLU A 33 -5.99 9.59 21.25
N GLU A 34 -7.17 10.06 21.69
CA GLU A 34 -7.81 9.59 22.92
C GLU A 34 -8.15 8.10 22.81
N TRP A 35 -7.69 7.33 23.80
CA TRP A 35 -7.89 5.89 23.83
C TRP A 35 -9.27 5.52 24.37
N ILE A 36 -9.97 4.69 23.62
CA ILE A 36 -11.28 4.15 23.99
C ILE A 36 -11.26 2.63 23.97
N GLN A 37 -12.08 2.02 24.82
CA GLN A 37 -12.24 0.57 24.86
C GLN A 37 -13.52 0.20 24.13
N VAL A 38 -13.40 -0.57 23.06
CA VAL A 38 -14.52 -0.98 22.23
C VAL A 38 -15.17 -2.23 22.84
N ASN A 39 -16.42 -2.11 23.29
CA ASN A 39 -17.19 -3.20 23.92
C ASN A 39 -18.26 -3.79 23.01
N SER A 40 -18.57 -3.15 21.88
CA SER A 40 -19.56 -3.60 20.90
C SER A 40 -18.87 -4.27 19.72
N SER A 41 -19.49 -5.31 19.15
CA SER A 41 -18.95 -6.02 17.99
C SER A 41 -19.58 -5.59 16.66
N SER A 42 -20.76 -5.00 16.69
CA SER A 42 -21.52 -4.64 15.48
C SER A 42 -22.50 -3.52 15.76
N ALA A 43 -22.41 -2.44 14.98
CA ALA A 43 -23.34 -1.31 15.02
C ALA A 43 -23.34 -0.59 13.67
N THR A 44 -24.34 0.27 13.42
CA THR A 44 -24.33 1.14 12.24
C THR A 44 -23.31 2.27 12.41
N VAL A 45 -22.88 2.88 11.30
CA VAL A 45 -21.98 4.04 11.32
C VAL A 45 -22.52 5.14 12.25
N LEU A 46 -23.83 5.42 12.17
CA LEU A 46 -24.47 6.41 13.03
C LEU A 46 -24.37 6.05 14.51
N GLN A 47 -24.68 4.79 14.86
CA GLN A 47 -24.60 4.31 16.25
C GLN A 47 -23.16 4.36 16.79
N TRP A 48 -22.16 4.08 15.95
CA TRP A 48 -20.77 4.23 16.32
C TRP A 48 -20.40 5.69 16.59
N PHE A 49 -20.88 6.63 15.78
CA PHE A 49 -20.63 8.05 15.98
C PHE A 49 -21.26 8.54 17.28
N GLU A 50 -22.51 8.21 17.54
CA GLU A 50 -23.21 8.52 18.81
C GLU A 50 -22.49 7.92 20.01
N TRP A 51 -21.98 6.69 19.87
CA TRP A 51 -21.23 6.03 20.93
C TRP A 51 -19.90 6.74 21.20
N ILE A 52 -19.15 7.17 20.18
CA ILE A 52 -17.91 7.95 20.32
C ILE A 52 -18.22 9.26 21.06
N GLU A 53 -19.21 10.01 20.62
CA GLU A 53 -19.61 11.28 21.25
C GLU A 53 -19.97 11.10 22.74
N LYS A 54 -20.75 10.07 23.04
CA LYS A 54 -21.17 9.77 24.42
C LYS A 54 -20.03 9.30 25.31
N SER A 55 -19.09 8.53 24.77
CA SER A 55 -18.00 7.92 25.54
C SER A 55 -16.85 8.90 25.80
N THR A 56 -16.61 9.83 24.88
CA THR A 56 -15.45 10.74 24.92
C THR A 56 -15.82 12.21 25.15
N GLY A 57 -17.07 12.59 24.92
CA GLY A 57 -17.50 13.98 24.90
C GLY A 57 -16.96 14.78 23.71
N ILE A 58 -16.44 14.09 22.67
CA ILE A 58 -16.02 14.71 21.42
C ILE A 58 -17.26 14.91 20.55
N VAL A 59 -17.40 16.06 19.93
CA VAL A 59 -18.47 16.34 18.96
C VAL A 59 -18.00 15.99 17.56
N LEU A 60 -18.69 15.07 16.88
CA LEU A 60 -18.40 14.71 15.49
C LEU A 60 -19.21 15.57 14.53
N SER A 61 -18.53 16.23 13.61
CA SER A 61 -19.16 17.01 12.54
C SER A 61 -18.86 16.35 11.19
N TYR A 62 -19.90 15.92 10.49
CA TYR A 62 -19.76 15.20 9.23
C TYR A 62 -20.90 15.60 8.27
N ASN A 63 -20.72 15.28 6.98
CA ASN A 63 -21.79 15.47 6.00
C ASN A 63 -22.53 14.14 5.78
N PRO A 64 -23.78 13.99 6.24
CA PRO A 64 -24.53 12.75 6.11
C PRO A 64 -24.84 12.35 4.66
N ALA A 65 -24.81 13.30 3.72
CA ALA A 65 -25.02 12.99 2.29
C ALA A 65 -23.80 12.31 1.63
N GLN A 66 -22.65 12.29 2.29
CA GLN A 66 -21.41 11.67 1.77
C GLN A 66 -21.12 10.30 2.38
N MET A 67 -21.95 9.82 3.31
CA MET A 67 -21.75 8.58 4.07
C MET A 67 -23.04 7.76 4.14
N GLU A 68 -22.90 6.45 4.09
CA GLU A 68 -24.01 5.52 4.33
C GLU A 68 -24.12 5.26 5.85
N LEU A 69 -24.81 6.15 6.57
CA LEU A 69 -24.93 6.09 8.04
C LEU A 69 -25.61 4.82 8.56
N GLY A 70 -26.40 4.15 7.73
CA GLY A 70 -27.06 2.88 8.04
C GLY A 70 -26.20 1.64 7.77
N GLU A 71 -25.03 1.79 7.20
CA GLU A 71 -24.10 0.67 6.95
C GLU A 71 -23.64 0.06 8.28
N VAL A 72 -23.66 -1.27 8.38
CA VAL A 72 -23.29 -1.99 9.60
C VAL A 72 -21.81 -2.31 9.56
N CYS A 73 -21.08 -1.75 10.52
CA CYS A 73 -19.66 -1.99 10.70
C CYS A 73 -19.42 -2.97 11.84
N ARG A 74 -18.59 -3.98 11.59
CA ARG A 74 -18.21 -4.97 12.60
C ARG A 74 -16.79 -4.72 13.05
N ILE A 75 -16.61 -4.56 14.36
CA ILE A 75 -15.30 -4.31 15.00
C ILE A 75 -15.13 -5.36 16.09
N GLU A 76 -13.94 -5.93 16.19
CA GLU A 76 -13.62 -6.92 17.21
C GLU A 76 -13.68 -6.27 18.60
N PRO A 77 -14.50 -6.82 19.54
CA PRO A 77 -14.63 -6.27 20.87
C PRO A 77 -13.39 -6.56 21.72
N GLY A 78 -13.14 -5.71 22.72
CA GLY A 78 -12.10 -5.90 23.74
C GLY A 78 -10.76 -5.25 23.41
N GLY A 79 -10.59 -4.66 22.23
CA GLY A 79 -9.42 -3.87 21.86
C GLY A 79 -9.46 -2.45 22.43
N ARG A 80 -8.28 -1.91 22.79
CA ARG A 80 -8.09 -0.46 23.00
C ARG A 80 -7.58 0.14 21.70
N MET A 81 -8.23 1.18 21.22
CA MET A 81 -7.84 1.91 20.03
C MET A 81 -8.08 3.41 20.21
N THR A 82 -7.47 4.21 19.39
CA THR A 82 -7.72 5.66 19.39
C THR A 82 -9.04 5.97 18.66
N VAL A 83 -9.59 7.15 18.92
CA VAL A 83 -10.79 7.63 18.20
C VAL A 83 -10.53 7.68 16.69
N GLU A 84 -9.31 8.09 16.28
CA GLU A 84 -8.92 8.14 14.89
C GLU A 84 -8.89 6.75 14.24
N GLU A 85 -8.25 5.77 14.90
CA GLU A 85 -8.22 4.38 14.43
C GLU A 85 -9.63 3.79 14.32
N LEU A 86 -10.50 4.05 15.30
CA LEU A 86 -11.88 3.61 15.27
C LEU A 86 -12.65 4.22 14.10
N LEU A 87 -12.51 5.53 13.85
CA LEU A 87 -13.13 6.20 12.71
C LEU A 87 -12.65 5.62 11.37
N HIS A 88 -11.37 5.30 11.23
CA HIS A 88 -10.84 4.62 10.05
C HIS A 88 -11.38 3.19 9.89
N CYS A 89 -11.58 2.45 10.97
CA CYS A 89 -12.21 1.12 10.93
C CYS A 89 -13.70 1.20 10.51
N ILE A 90 -14.46 2.12 11.11
CA ILE A 90 -15.89 2.32 10.81
C ILE A 90 -16.09 2.75 9.35
N LEU A 91 -15.19 3.61 8.84
CA LEU A 91 -15.26 4.19 7.50
C LEU A 91 -14.25 3.51 6.55
N SER A 92 -14.04 2.20 6.67
CA SER A 92 -13.05 1.46 5.87
C SER A 92 -13.31 1.49 4.36
N GLY A 93 -14.56 1.71 3.93
CA GLY A 93 -14.95 1.92 2.53
C GLY A 93 -14.82 3.36 2.03
N TYR A 94 -14.24 4.25 2.84
CA TYR A 94 -14.15 5.67 2.55
C TYR A 94 -12.72 6.19 2.62
N GLN A 95 -12.40 7.17 1.79
CA GLN A 95 -11.23 8.02 1.99
C GLN A 95 -11.56 9.05 3.07
N VAL A 96 -10.95 8.92 4.25
CA VAL A 96 -11.24 9.72 5.44
C VAL A 96 -10.18 10.78 5.64
N LYS A 97 -10.61 12.01 5.96
CA LYS A 97 -9.77 13.09 6.49
C LYS A 97 -10.40 13.62 7.76
N ILE A 98 -9.64 13.66 8.83
CA ILE A 98 -10.09 14.12 10.14
C ILE A 98 -9.37 15.41 10.46
N ALA A 99 -10.12 16.45 10.83
CA ALA A 99 -9.59 17.73 11.27
C ALA A 99 -10.11 18.04 12.67
N PHE A 100 -9.20 18.44 13.56
CA PHE A 100 -9.57 18.87 14.91
C PHE A 100 -9.96 20.36 14.92
N VAL A 101 -11.04 20.67 15.62
CA VAL A 101 -11.50 22.03 15.87
C VAL A 101 -11.70 22.20 17.39
N PRO A 102 -10.94 23.09 18.05
CA PRO A 102 -11.07 23.33 19.47
C PRO A 102 -12.50 23.74 19.87
N PRO A 103 -12.99 23.39 21.10
CA PRO A 103 -12.22 22.71 22.16
C PRO A 103 -12.24 21.16 22.07
N ARG A 104 -13.28 20.53 21.52
CA ARG A 104 -13.43 19.05 21.46
C ARG A 104 -14.31 18.64 20.27
N LYS A 105 -14.00 19.14 19.09
CA LYS A 105 -14.75 18.82 17.87
C LYS A 105 -13.82 18.20 16.84
N LEU A 106 -14.26 17.07 16.24
CA LEU A 106 -13.64 16.48 15.06
C LEU A 106 -14.53 16.68 13.85
N VAL A 107 -13.97 17.19 12.77
CA VAL A 107 -14.63 17.31 11.47
C VAL A 107 -14.17 16.14 10.62
N VAL A 108 -15.11 15.26 10.28
CA VAL A 108 -14.86 14.04 9.50
C VAL A 108 -15.33 14.28 8.07
N HIS A 109 -14.38 14.35 7.16
CA HIS A 109 -14.63 14.35 5.72
C HIS A 109 -14.41 12.93 5.20
N ALA A 110 -15.46 12.29 4.71
CA ALA A 110 -15.38 10.97 4.10
C ALA A 110 -15.89 11.03 2.66
N ARG A 111 -15.14 10.44 1.74
CA ARG A 111 -15.53 10.22 0.35
C ARG A 111 -15.55 8.72 0.10
N LYS A 112 -16.69 8.18 -0.35
CA LYS A 112 -16.79 6.76 -0.69
C LYS A 112 -15.75 6.40 -1.73
N ILE A 113 -15.05 5.29 -1.51
CA ILE A 113 -14.07 4.76 -2.45
C ILE A 113 -14.86 3.96 -3.50
N GLU A 114 -14.93 4.50 -4.71
CA GLU A 114 -15.48 3.78 -5.84
C GLU A 114 -14.54 2.63 -6.25
N SER A 115 -15.12 1.54 -6.74
CA SER A 115 -14.34 0.40 -7.23
C SER A 115 -14.74 0.09 -8.66
N TYR A 116 -13.78 -0.34 -9.47
CA TYR A 116 -13.93 -0.54 -10.89
C TYR A 116 -13.35 -1.88 -11.34
N ASP A 117 -13.85 -2.38 -12.46
CA ASP A 117 -13.34 -3.59 -13.07
C ASP A 117 -12.12 -3.26 -13.96
N VAL A 118 -11.00 -3.86 -13.59
CA VAL A 118 -9.79 -3.90 -14.44
C VAL A 118 -9.76 -5.26 -15.12
N SER A 119 -9.94 -5.27 -16.43
CA SER A 119 -9.88 -6.45 -17.26
C SER A 119 -8.75 -6.35 -18.28
N GLY A 120 -8.35 -7.45 -18.85
CA GLY A 120 -7.31 -7.39 -19.88
C GLY A 120 -6.99 -8.73 -20.50
N THR A 121 -6.01 -8.69 -21.40
CA THR A 121 -5.49 -9.88 -22.07
C THR A 121 -3.98 -9.96 -21.92
N VAL A 122 -3.49 -11.20 -21.76
CA VAL A 122 -2.07 -11.52 -21.80
C VAL A 122 -1.79 -12.37 -23.02
N SER A 123 -0.84 -11.95 -23.84
CA SER A 123 -0.42 -12.69 -25.05
C SER A 123 1.07 -12.57 -25.26
N GLU A 124 1.62 -13.49 -26.04
CA GLU A 124 3.00 -13.40 -26.54
C GLU A 124 3.11 -12.27 -27.58
N VAL A 125 4.28 -11.63 -27.65
CA VAL A 125 4.48 -10.44 -28.51
C VAL A 125 4.51 -10.80 -30.00
N ASP A 126 5.11 -11.91 -30.38
CA ASP A 126 5.38 -12.27 -31.77
C ASP A 126 4.28 -13.14 -32.39
N SER A 127 3.83 -14.17 -31.66
CA SER A 127 2.79 -15.09 -32.13
C SER A 127 1.36 -14.64 -31.85
N GLU A 128 1.18 -13.65 -30.99
CA GLU A 128 -0.11 -13.22 -30.41
C GLU A 128 -0.87 -14.34 -29.68
N GLU A 129 -0.18 -15.48 -29.40
CA GLU A 129 -0.73 -16.59 -28.63
C GLU A 129 -1.17 -16.13 -27.26
N ARG A 130 -2.36 -16.60 -26.83
CA ARG A 130 -2.95 -16.26 -25.54
C ARG A 130 -2.32 -17.07 -24.43
N LEU A 131 -1.76 -16.39 -23.44
CA LEU A 131 -1.08 -17.06 -22.33
C LEU A 131 -2.06 -17.38 -21.20
N TYR A 132 -2.29 -18.66 -20.99
CA TYR A 132 -3.07 -19.22 -19.89
C TYR A 132 -2.23 -19.31 -18.62
N GLY A 133 -2.77 -18.88 -17.47
CA GLY A 133 -2.07 -19.02 -16.19
C GLY A 133 -1.04 -17.92 -15.92
N ALA A 134 -0.96 -16.87 -16.73
CA ALA A 134 -0.12 -15.72 -16.42
C ALA A 134 -0.65 -15.00 -15.17
N VAL A 135 0.25 -14.72 -14.24
CA VAL A 135 -0.07 -14.02 -12.98
C VAL A 135 -0.07 -12.52 -13.23
N VAL A 136 -1.16 -11.86 -12.87
CA VAL A 136 -1.32 -10.41 -12.95
C VAL A 136 -1.52 -9.86 -11.55
N THR A 137 -0.61 -8.99 -11.12
CA THR A 137 -0.63 -8.31 -9.82
C THR A 137 -0.81 -6.82 -10.03
N LEU A 138 -1.80 -6.22 -9.36
CA LEU A 138 -1.94 -4.79 -9.23
C LEU A 138 -1.49 -4.40 -7.82
N GLU A 139 -0.56 -3.46 -7.73
CA GLU A 139 -0.04 -2.94 -6.46
C GLU A 139 -0.28 -1.45 -6.37
N ASP A 140 -0.89 -0.98 -5.28
CA ASP A 140 -1.08 0.44 -5.03
C ASP A 140 0.18 1.08 -4.41
N LYS A 141 0.13 2.41 -4.20
CA LYS A 141 1.23 3.18 -3.58
C LYS A 141 1.56 2.77 -2.14
N ASP A 142 0.60 2.14 -1.45
CA ASP A 142 0.72 1.72 -0.05
C ASP A 142 1.18 0.24 0.06
N GLY A 143 1.47 -0.40 -1.09
CA GLY A 143 1.95 -1.79 -1.18
C GLY A 143 0.86 -2.84 -1.09
N LYS A 144 -0.43 -2.45 -1.08
CA LYS A 144 -1.54 -3.40 -1.12
C LYS A 144 -1.67 -4.01 -2.49
N GLN A 145 -1.86 -5.32 -2.54
CA GLN A 145 -1.84 -6.09 -3.79
C GLN A 145 -3.18 -6.78 -4.06
N TRP A 146 -3.57 -6.78 -5.33
CA TRP A 146 -4.66 -7.57 -5.89
C TRP A 146 -4.11 -8.46 -6.97
N ASN A 147 -4.38 -9.76 -6.87
CA ASN A 147 -3.80 -10.78 -7.73
C ASN A 147 -4.89 -11.55 -8.48
N THR A 148 -4.60 -11.91 -9.72
CA THR A 148 -5.41 -12.80 -10.54
C THR A 148 -4.53 -13.57 -11.51
N ILE A 149 -5.12 -14.55 -12.18
CA ILE A 149 -4.46 -15.31 -13.25
C ILE A 149 -5.29 -15.24 -14.54
N SER A 150 -4.62 -15.25 -15.67
CA SER A 150 -5.30 -15.29 -16.98
C SER A 150 -5.93 -16.66 -17.22
N ASN A 151 -7.13 -16.67 -17.79
CA ASN A 151 -7.86 -17.88 -18.16
C ASN A 151 -7.36 -18.48 -19.50
N GLY A 152 -7.99 -19.59 -19.97
CA GLY A 152 -7.62 -20.27 -21.22
C GLY A 152 -7.70 -19.41 -22.48
N LYS A 153 -8.33 -18.25 -22.42
CA LYS A 153 -8.36 -17.24 -23.50
C LYS A 153 -7.36 -16.11 -23.27
N GLY A 154 -6.45 -16.24 -22.29
CA GLY A 154 -5.52 -15.19 -21.88
C GLY A 154 -6.19 -13.97 -21.23
N ILE A 155 -7.46 -14.08 -20.80
CA ILE A 155 -8.22 -12.98 -20.23
C ILE A 155 -8.11 -13.00 -18.71
N PHE A 156 -7.91 -11.85 -18.10
CA PHE A 156 -7.99 -11.65 -16.65
C PHE A 156 -9.02 -10.57 -16.28
N ARG A 157 -9.48 -10.60 -15.02
CA ARG A 157 -10.33 -9.57 -14.44
C ARG A 157 -10.01 -9.42 -12.95
N LEU A 158 -10.00 -8.18 -12.47
CA LEU A 158 -9.85 -7.77 -11.07
C LEU A 158 -10.84 -6.65 -10.78
N HIS A 159 -11.42 -6.66 -9.58
CA HIS A 159 -12.21 -5.56 -9.07
C HIS A 159 -11.35 -4.82 -8.02
N VAL A 160 -11.05 -3.54 -8.26
CA VAL A 160 -10.12 -2.76 -7.44
C VAL A 160 -10.66 -1.37 -7.17
N PRO A 161 -10.32 -0.76 -6.02
CA PRO A 161 -10.68 0.62 -5.72
C PRO A 161 -10.15 1.62 -6.76
N GLU A 162 -10.76 2.80 -6.83
CA GLU A 162 -10.20 3.94 -7.57
C GLU A 162 -8.78 4.25 -7.09
N GLY A 163 -7.83 4.34 -8.01
CA GLY A 163 -6.43 4.58 -7.63
C GLY A 163 -5.45 4.51 -8.80
N THR A 164 -4.18 4.67 -8.46
CA THR A 164 -3.07 4.42 -9.39
C THR A 164 -2.34 3.17 -8.95
N TYR A 165 -2.13 2.26 -9.88
CA TYR A 165 -1.57 0.94 -9.65
C TYR A 165 -0.36 0.69 -10.53
N THR A 166 0.61 -0.04 -9.99
CA THR A 166 1.64 -0.72 -10.76
C THR A 166 1.12 -2.11 -11.11
N VAL A 167 0.95 -2.38 -12.40
CA VAL A 167 0.52 -3.67 -12.92
C VAL A 167 1.76 -4.47 -13.27
N LYS A 168 1.97 -5.59 -12.60
CA LYS A 168 3.05 -6.54 -12.87
C LYS A 168 2.44 -7.82 -13.42
N THR A 169 2.87 -8.23 -14.60
CA THR A 169 2.46 -9.47 -15.23
C THR A 169 3.67 -10.39 -15.35
N SER A 170 3.54 -11.63 -14.88
CA SER A 170 4.59 -12.65 -14.93
C SER A 170 4.04 -13.97 -15.48
N TYR A 171 4.87 -14.66 -16.25
CA TYR A 171 4.59 -15.99 -16.79
C TYR A 171 5.89 -16.78 -16.92
N MET A 172 5.83 -18.08 -16.67
CA MET A 172 7.02 -18.95 -16.73
C MET A 172 7.62 -18.95 -18.15
N GLY A 173 8.93 -18.72 -18.26
CA GLY A 173 9.63 -18.64 -19.54
C GLY A 173 9.50 -17.30 -20.27
N TYR A 174 8.93 -16.26 -19.61
CA TYR A 174 8.76 -14.93 -20.20
C TYR A 174 9.34 -13.83 -19.33
N THR A 175 9.75 -12.75 -19.97
CA THR A 175 10.22 -11.55 -19.28
C THR A 175 9.04 -10.85 -18.59
N PRO A 176 9.07 -10.62 -17.25
CA PRO A 176 8.00 -9.93 -16.56
C PRO A 176 7.77 -8.54 -17.15
N GLN A 177 6.51 -8.16 -17.28
CA GLN A 177 6.09 -6.85 -17.75
C GLN A 177 5.58 -6.01 -16.59
N VAL A 178 5.98 -4.74 -16.56
CA VAL A 178 5.54 -3.77 -15.55
C VAL A 178 5.02 -2.53 -16.25
N GLN A 179 3.81 -2.10 -15.89
CA GLN A 179 3.21 -0.86 -16.41
C GLN A 179 2.40 -0.17 -15.32
N SER A 180 2.19 1.14 -15.43
CA SER A 180 1.33 1.89 -14.52
C SER A 180 -0.03 2.11 -15.14
N VAL A 181 -1.10 1.99 -14.32
CA VAL A 181 -2.47 2.28 -14.73
C VAL A 181 -3.16 3.14 -13.69
N ARG A 182 -3.92 4.16 -14.15
CA ARG A 182 -4.82 4.93 -13.30
C ARG A 182 -6.25 4.44 -13.52
N VAL A 183 -6.83 3.90 -12.45
CA VAL A 183 -8.19 3.34 -12.44
C VAL A 183 -9.14 4.39 -11.86
N THR A 184 -9.95 5.01 -12.71
CA THR A 184 -11.02 5.97 -12.36
C THR A 184 -12.36 5.58 -12.98
N ARG A 185 -12.38 4.46 -13.70
CA ARG A 185 -13.51 3.80 -14.37
C ARG A 185 -13.07 2.41 -14.78
N ASP A 186 -14.00 1.60 -15.23
CA ASP A 186 -13.67 0.31 -15.86
C ASP A 186 -12.65 0.49 -16.97
N CYS A 187 -11.60 -0.33 -16.95
CA CYS A 187 -10.51 -0.22 -17.91
C CYS A 187 -10.07 -1.58 -18.45
N PHE A 188 -9.44 -1.53 -19.63
CA PHE A 188 -8.96 -2.72 -20.31
C PHE A 188 -7.47 -2.59 -20.62
N ILE A 189 -6.67 -3.57 -20.17
CA ILE A 189 -5.22 -3.61 -20.28
C ILE A 189 -4.81 -4.72 -21.25
N ARG A 190 -3.90 -4.40 -22.16
CA ARG A 190 -3.26 -5.39 -23.04
C ARG A 190 -1.82 -5.55 -22.61
N THR A 191 -1.44 -6.77 -22.20
CA THR A 191 -0.06 -7.11 -21.86
C THR A 191 0.49 -8.06 -22.91
N ARG A 192 1.58 -7.65 -23.56
CA ARG A 192 2.33 -8.47 -24.49
C ARG A 192 3.63 -8.90 -23.84
N MET A 193 3.83 -10.20 -23.69
CA MET A 193 4.98 -10.77 -23.01
C MET A 193 6.01 -11.28 -24.03
N LYS A 194 7.28 -11.05 -23.72
CA LYS A 194 8.39 -11.49 -24.55
C LYS A 194 8.99 -12.77 -23.96
N PRO A 195 9.19 -13.85 -24.77
CA PRO A 195 9.86 -15.07 -24.31
C PRO A 195 11.25 -14.77 -23.79
N LEU A 196 11.69 -15.48 -22.75
CA LEU A 196 13.07 -15.50 -22.32
C LEU A 196 13.85 -16.41 -23.27
N LEU A 197 14.69 -15.81 -24.11
CA LEU A 197 15.62 -16.56 -24.93
C LEU A 197 16.83 -16.92 -24.06
N PHE A 198 17.00 -18.22 -23.77
CA PHE A 198 18.25 -18.73 -23.21
C PHE A 198 19.17 -19.05 -24.38
N GLU A 199 20.22 -18.28 -24.59
CA GLU A 199 21.35 -18.69 -25.41
C GLU A 199 22.05 -19.82 -24.64
N ILE A 200 21.85 -21.07 -25.11
CA ILE A 200 22.65 -22.19 -24.65
C ILE A 200 23.97 -22.07 -25.43
N GLU A 201 25.04 -21.64 -24.77
CA GLU A 201 26.38 -21.77 -25.34
C GLU A 201 26.62 -23.27 -25.63
N GLU A 202 26.80 -23.58 -26.92
CA GLU A 202 27.14 -24.93 -27.36
C GLU A 202 28.52 -25.27 -26.76
N ILE A 203 28.55 -26.11 -25.71
CA ILE A 203 29.79 -26.65 -25.18
C ILE A 203 30.28 -27.65 -26.19
N THR A 204 31.17 -27.18 -27.08
CA THR A 204 31.94 -28.07 -27.96
C THR A 204 32.89 -28.87 -27.09
N VAL A 205 32.52 -30.13 -26.78
CA VAL A 205 33.40 -31.07 -26.13
C VAL A 205 34.40 -31.51 -27.17
N GLU A 206 35.58 -30.87 -27.22
CA GLU A 206 36.70 -31.42 -27.96
C GLU A 206 37.06 -32.76 -27.33
N SER A 207 36.74 -33.82 -28.06
CA SER A 207 37.20 -35.17 -27.72
C SER A 207 38.74 -35.18 -27.84
N GLY A 208 39.40 -34.95 -26.73
CA GLY A 208 40.85 -35.11 -26.64
C GLY A 208 41.24 -36.53 -27.04
N LYS A 209 41.86 -36.65 -28.22
CA LYS A 209 42.49 -37.86 -28.70
C LYS A 209 43.51 -38.33 -27.66
N ARG A 210 43.14 -39.31 -26.83
CA ARG A 210 44.11 -40.00 -26.02
C ARG A 210 45.03 -40.74 -27.00
N GLU A 211 46.24 -40.20 -27.25
CA GLU A 211 47.33 -40.99 -27.77
C GLU A 211 47.64 -42.08 -26.75
N ASN A 212 47.30 -43.35 -27.12
CA ASN A 212 47.73 -44.50 -26.40
C ASN A 212 49.25 -44.60 -26.61
N GLU A 213 50.04 -44.14 -25.69
CA GLU A 213 51.41 -44.64 -25.50
C GLU A 213 51.31 -46.04 -24.92
N LEU A 214 51.00 -47.02 -25.80
CA LEU A 214 51.31 -48.39 -25.56
C LEU A 214 52.81 -48.54 -25.89
N GLY A 215 53.61 -48.33 -24.85
CA GLY A 215 55.03 -48.68 -24.91
C GLY A 215 55.16 -50.17 -25.31
N GLU A 216 55.86 -50.36 -26.39
CA GLU A 216 56.28 -51.67 -26.92
C GLU A 216 56.99 -52.46 -25.82
N LEU A 217 56.31 -53.50 -25.30
CA LEU A 217 56.96 -54.55 -24.49
C LEU A 217 57.70 -55.48 -25.44
N THR A 218 58.96 -55.23 -25.64
CA THR A 218 59.88 -56.21 -26.27
C THR A 218 60.11 -57.39 -25.33
N PRO A 219 59.94 -58.63 -25.78
CA PRO A 219 60.21 -59.82 -24.99
C PRO A 219 61.70 -60.17 -25.13
N SER A 220 62.46 -59.72 -24.19
CA SER A 220 63.82 -60.24 -24.01
C SER A 220 64.23 -60.18 -22.54
N ASN A 221 64.02 -61.36 -21.90
CA ASN A 221 64.90 -61.94 -20.90
C ASN A 221 64.20 -63.07 -20.16
N LEU A 222 64.11 -64.22 -20.86
CA LEU A 222 64.10 -65.51 -20.22
C LEU A 222 65.47 -66.09 -20.29
N LEU A 223 66.14 -66.09 -19.16
CA LEU A 223 67.16 -67.12 -18.73
C LEU A 223 67.38 -66.94 -17.25
#